data_cd1d0ce693b805a8cd9a76b509468450
#
_entry.id   cd1d0ce693b805a8cd9a76b509468450
#
_cell.length_a   1.000
_cell.length_b   1.000
_cell.length_c   1.000
_cell.angle_alpha   90.00
_cell.angle_beta   90.00
_cell.angle_gamma   90.00
#
_symmetry.space_group_name_H-M   'P 1'
#
loop_
_entity.id
_entity.type
_entity.pdbx_description
1 polymer ?
#
loop_
_entity_poly.entity_id
_entity_poly.type
_entity_poly.pdbx_seq_one_letter_code
_entity_poly.pdbx_strand_id
1 'polypeptide(L)'
;AQLLNSCLPLLSDDSAAAVEAGTRILDAYGPAYATESVRLWRAKLGLAVAEDDDPTLINRWLTLLHRTHADFTLSFRRLAAVRTDTDAPDAGRDHCADPLGYDAWISDYRARLQREGSDDRARAVAMHAVNPLYVLRNHLAQQVIERAEQGDASEIEALRRVLAQPFIEQLGAER
;
A
#
# COMPACT_ATOMS: atom_id res chain seq x y z
N ALA A 1 -23.68 1.15 -0.60
CA ALA A 1 -25.13 1.32 -0.74
C ALA A 1 -25.85 1.30 0.63
N GLN A 2 -25.72 0.25 1.47
CA GLN A 2 -26.48 0.10 2.73
C GLN A 2 -26.27 1.25 3.73
N LEU A 3 -25.01 1.66 3.97
CA LEU A 3 -24.70 2.82 4.83
C LEU A 3 -25.40 4.10 4.33
N LEU A 4 -25.38 4.33 3.01
CA LEU A 4 -26.02 5.51 2.44
C LEU A 4 -27.54 5.47 2.61
N ASN A 5 -28.18 4.31 2.47
CA ASN A 5 -29.62 4.15 2.75
C ASN A 5 -29.97 4.56 4.19
N SER A 6 -29.13 4.22 5.17
CA SER A 6 -29.31 4.64 6.56
C SER A 6 -29.14 6.14 6.76
N CYS A 7 -28.43 6.81 5.85
CA CYS A 7 -28.19 8.25 5.91
C CYS A 7 -29.20 9.08 5.10
N LEU A 8 -30.09 8.47 4.29
CA LEU A 8 -31.06 9.20 3.46
C LEU A 8 -31.86 10.25 4.23
N PRO A 9 -32.39 9.97 5.45
CA PRO A 9 -33.11 10.96 6.23
C PRO A 9 -32.31 12.21 6.65
N LEU A 10 -30.97 12.11 6.58
CA LEU A 10 -30.06 13.23 6.87
C LEU A 10 -29.79 14.10 5.64
N LEU A 11 -30.15 13.64 4.43
CA LEU A 11 -29.91 14.35 3.19
C LEU A 11 -31.06 15.29 2.82
N SER A 12 -32.30 14.93 3.17
CA SER A 12 -33.50 15.74 2.94
C SER A 12 -34.69 15.20 3.75
N ASP A 13 -35.59 16.09 4.14
CA ASP A 13 -36.91 15.74 4.73
C ASP A 13 -37.83 15.15 3.66
N ASP A 14 -37.64 15.50 2.39
CA ASP A 14 -38.35 14.88 1.23
C ASP A 14 -37.68 13.62 0.83
N SER A 15 -38.37 12.48 0.94
CA SER A 15 -37.88 11.15 0.63
C SER A 15 -37.42 11.01 -0.83
N ALA A 16 -38.11 11.64 -1.80
CA ALA A 16 -37.72 11.57 -3.21
C ALA A 16 -36.42 12.34 -3.46
N ALA A 17 -36.31 13.54 -2.91
CA ALA A 17 -35.10 14.36 -2.97
C ALA A 17 -33.89 13.66 -2.27
N ALA A 18 -34.15 13.02 -1.13
CA ALA A 18 -33.12 12.24 -0.41
C ALA A 18 -32.55 11.08 -1.26
N VAL A 19 -33.42 10.31 -1.92
CA VAL A 19 -33.05 9.23 -2.81
C VAL A 19 -32.25 9.74 -4.02
N GLU A 20 -32.73 10.84 -4.64
CA GLU A 20 -32.00 11.45 -5.76
C GLU A 20 -30.58 11.93 -5.35
N ALA A 21 -30.47 12.60 -4.20
CA ALA A 21 -29.19 13.04 -3.66
C ALA A 21 -28.28 11.84 -3.35
N GLY A 22 -28.81 10.78 -2.75
CA GLY A 22 -28.11 9.55 -2.46
C GLY A 22 -27.59 8.86 -3.73
N THR A 23 -28.39 8.81 -4.79
CA THR A 23 -28.02 8.24 -6.08
C THR A 23 -26.84 9.01 -6.69
N ARG A 24 -26.90 10.34 -6.71
CA ARG A 24 -25.78 11.18 -7.20
C ARG A 24 -24.48 10.92 -6.45
N ILE A 25 -24.55 10.73 -5.13
CA ILE A 25 -23.37 10.40 -4.31
C ILE A 25 -22.80 9.05 -4.69
N LEU A 26 -23.63 8.02 -4.90
CA LEU A 26 -23.19 6.68 -5.32
C LEU A 26 -22.56 6.69 -6.70
N ASP A 27 -23.15 7.41 -7.64
CA ASP A 27 -22.63 7.52 -9.01
C ASP A 27 -21.26 8.22 -9.03
N ALA A 28 -21.06 9.23 -8.20
CA ALA A 28 -19.79 9.94 -8.08
C ALA A 28 -18.72 9.13 -7.35
N TYR A 29 -19.10 8.19 -6.48
CA TYR A 29 -18.15 7.43 -5.65
C TYR A 29 -17.20 6.56 -6.48
N GLY A 30 -17.72 5.82 -7.46
CA GLY A 30 -16.92 4.90 -8.28
C GLY A 30 -15.75 5.59 -8.98
N PRO A 31 -16.00 6.64 -9.78
CA PRO A 31 -14.93 7.42 -10.43
C PRO A 31 -13.94 8.05 -9.45
N ALA A 32 -14.45 8.64 -8.35
CA ALA A 32 -13.58 9.23 -7.33
C ALA A 32 -12.67 8.21 -6.66
N TYR A 33 -13.22 7.03 -6.31
CA TYR A 33 -12.46 5.93 -5.75
C TYR A 33 -11.38 5.42 -6.72
N ALA A 34 -11.72 5.24 -8.00
CA ALA A 34 -10.76 4.78 -9.01
C ALA A 34 -9.59 5.75 -9.16
N THR A 35 -9.88 7.04 -9.27
CA THR A 35 -8.86 8.10 -9.38
C THR A 35 -7.95 8.13 -8.17
N GLU A 36 -8.53 8.14 -6.96
CA GLU A 36 -7.77 8.21 -5.72
C GLU A 36 -6.97 6.92 -5.47
N SER A 37 -7.53 5.75 -5.80
CA SER A 37 -6.81 4.48 -5.71
C SER A 37 -5.55 4.48 -6.58
N VAL A 38 -5.65 4.90 -7.84
CA VAL A 38 -4.48 4.98 -8.74
C VAL A 38 -3.45 5.96 -8.19
N ARG A 39 -3.89 7.13 -7.69
CA ARG A 39 -3.00 8.12 -7.06
C ARG A 39 -2.22 7.52 -5.88
N LEU A 40 -2.91 6.80 -5.00
CA LEU A 40 -2.28 6.14 -3.83
C LEU A 40 -1.32 5.02 -4.23
N TRP A 41 -1.68 4.20 -5.22
CA TRP A 41 -0.79 3.16 -5.75
C TRP A 41 0.47 3.74 -6.39
N ARG A 42 0.32 4.84 -7.16
CA ARG A 42 1.48 5.55 -7.72
C ARG A 42 2.40 6.04 -6.61
N ALA A 43 1.88 6.66 -5.56
CA ALA A 43 2.68 7.09 -4.42
C ALA A 43 3.44 5.91 -3.78
N LYS A 44 2.80 4.74 -3.62
CA LYS A 44 3.45 3.53 -3.10
C LYS A 44 4.57 3.01 -4.01
N LEU A 45 4.44 3.18 -5.32
CA LEU A 45 5.45 2.81 -6.32
C LEU A 45 6.47 3.93 -6.59
N GLY A 46 6.32 5.10 -5.97
CA GLY A 46 7.22 6.23 -6.16
C GLY A 46 7.10 6.89 -7.54
N LEU A 47 5.95 6.76 -8.21
CA LEU A 47 5.67 7.39 -9.49
C LEU A 47 5.17 8.82 -9.27
N ALA A 48 5.98 9.82 -9.60
CA ALA A 48 5.67 11.23 -9.36
C ALA A 48 4.72 11.82 -10.42
N VAL A 49 4.90 11.43 -11.68
CA VAL A 49 4.09 11.90 -12.81
C VAL A 49 3.03 10.86 -13.15
N ALA A 50 1.82 11.28 -13.57
CA ALA A 50 0.77 10.36 -14.02
C ALA A 50 1.01 9.97 -15.49
N GLU A 51 0.94 8.68 -15.77
CA GLU A 51 0.89 8.15 -17.15
C GLU A 51 -0.32 7.21 -17.29
N ASP A 52 -0.87 7.12 -18.51
CA ASP A 52 -2.06 6.32 -18.81
C ASP A 52 -1.85 4.82 -18.54
N ASP A 53 -0.61 4.34 -18.64
CA ASP A 53 -0.23 2.94 -18.42
C ASP A 53 -0.02 2.57 -16.94
N ASP A 54 -0.01 3.54 -16.02
CA ASP A 54 0.22 3.31 -14.59
C ASP A 54 -0.74 2.26 -13.99
N PRO A 55 -2.06 2.26 -14.29
CA PRO A 55 -2.97 1.24 -13.79
C PRO A 55 -2.58 -0.19 -14.21
N THR A 56 -2.06 -0.34 -15.43
CA THR A 56 -1.60 -1.64 -15.94
C THR A 56 -0.36 -2.13 -15.18
N LEU A 57 0.62 -1.25 -14.98
CA LEU A 57 1.83 -1.56 -14.22
C LEU A 57 1.50 -1.94 -12.77
N ILE A 58 0.62 -1.16 -12.12
CA ILE A 58 0.13 -1.40 -10.76
C ILE A 58 -0.56 -2.77 -10.66
N ASN A 59 -1.50 -3.06 -11.56
CA ASN A 59 -2.25 -4.33 -11.53
C ASN A 59 -1.34 -5.54 -11.74
N ARG A 60 -0.34 -5.45 -12.60
CA ARG A 60 0.66 -6.51 -12.80
C ARG A 60 1.48 -6.75 -11.54
N TRP A 61 1.87 -5.70 -10.80
CA TRP A 61 2.54 -5.83 -9.51
C TRP A 61 1.67 -6.55 -8.49
N LEU A 62 0.44 -6.09 -8.31
CA LEU A 62 -0.49 -6.69 -7.36
C LEU A 62 -0.81 -8.15 -7.69
N THR A 63 -0.92 -8.48 -8.99
CA THR A 63 -1.10 -9.86 -9.46
C THR A 63 0.11 -10.73 -9.15
N LEU A 64 1.33 -10.20 -9.34
CA LEU A 64 2.57 -10.92 -8.99
C LEU A 64 2.62 -11.20 -7.49
N LEU A 65 2.38 -10.21 -6.64
CA LEU A 65 2.36 -10.38 -5.19
C LEU A 65 1.32 -11.41 -4.74
N HIS A 66 0.11 -11.36 -5.31
CA HIS A 66 -0.95 -12.32 -4.99
C HIS A 66 -0.56 -13.76 -5.38
N ARG A 67 -0.07 -13.95 -6.60
CA ARG A 67 0.32 -15.27 -7.13
C ARG A 67 1.49 -15.90 -6.37
N THR A 68 2.42 -15.08 -5.91
CA THR A 68 3.64 -15.55 -5.20
C THR A 68 3.47 -15.59 -3.69
N HIS A 69 2.31 -15.19 -3.16
CA HIS A 69 2.06 -15.02 -1.72
C HIS A 69 3.15 -14.17 -1.04
N ALA A 70 3.70 -13.21 -1.76
CA ALA A 70 4.76 -12.34 -1.25
C ALA A 70 4.24 -11.44 -0.13
N ASP A 71 5.13 -11.09 0.83
CA ASP A 71 4.80 -10.11 1.85
C ASP A 71 4.51 -8.75 1.21
N PHE A 72 3.24 -8.36 1.25
CA PHE A 72 2.76 -7.13 0.63
C PHE A 72 3.50 -5.88 1.13
N THR A 73 3.63 -5.75 2.44
CA THR A 73 4.25 -4.57 3.08
C THR A 73 5.73 -4.46 2.72
N LEU A 74 6.47 -5.54 2.91
CA LEU A 74 7.91 -5.58 2.64
C LEU A 74 8.22 -5.47 1.14
N SER A 75 7.36 -6.01 0.27
CA SER A 75 7.55 -5.91 -1.17
C SER A 75 7.54 -4.44 -1.65
N PHE A 76 6.58 -3.63 -1.20
CA PHE A 76 6.56 -2.20 -1.50
C PHE A 76 7.75 -1.46 -0.87
N ARG A 77 8.15 -1.85 0.35
CA ARG A 77 9.29 -1.23 1.03
C ARG A 77 10.61 -1.47 0.27
N ARG A 78 10.81 -2.69 -0.25
CA ARG A 78 12.00 -3.07 -1.01
C ARG A 78 12.12 -2.36 -2.36
N LEU A 79 10.99 -2.04 -3.01
CA LEU A 79 11.02 -1.30 -4.27
C LEU A 79 11.68 0.09 -4.16
N ALA A 80 11.72 0.67 -2.98
CA ALA A 80 12.42 1.94 -2.74
C ALA A 80 13.93 1.85 -3.02
N ALA A 81 14.53 0.64 -2.95
CA ALA A 81 15.94 0.40 -3.23
C ALA A 81 16.24 0.12 -4.71
N VAL A 82 15.23 0.00 -5.57
CA VAL A 82 15.42 -0.23 -7.01
C VAL A 82 16.15 0.96 -7.63
N ARG A 83 17.19 0.70 -8.39
CA ARG A 83 17.98 1.72 -9.08
C ARG A 83 17.56 1.80 -10.55
N THR A 84 17.61 3.01 -11.09
CA THR A 84 17.27 3.30 -12.50
C THR A 84 18.48 3.27 -13.42
N ASP A 85 19.69 3.28 -12.87
CA ASP A 85 20.96 3.36 -13.59
C ASP A 85 21.65 1.99 -13.80
N THR A 86 20.99 0.91 -13.46
CA THR A 86 21.53 -0.46 -13.58
C THR A 86 20.44 -1.49 -13.89
N ASP A 87 20.80 -2.51 -14.65
CA ASP A 87 19.96 -3.70 -14.90
C ASP A 87 20.27 -4.84 -13.95
N ALA A 88 21.16 -4.63 -12.97
CA ALA A 88 21.50 -5.65 -11.98
C ALA A 88 20.26 -6.08 -11.18
N PRO A 89 20.16 -7.35 -10.80
CA PRO A 89 19.13 -7.82 -9.87
C PRO A 89 19.17 -7.01 -8.57
N ASP A 90 17.99 -6.68 -8.05
CA ASP A 90 17.85 -6.03 -6.75
C ASP A 90 17.47 -7.05 -5.66
N ALA A 91 17.60 -6.64 -4.39
CA ALA A 91 17.33 -7.51 -3.25
C ALA A 91 15.87 -8.00 -3.15
N GLY A 92 14.93 -7.38 -3.86
CA GLY A 92 13.53 -7.82 -3.90
C GLY A 92 13.34 -9.12 -4.65
N ARG A 93 14.21 -9.40 -5.62
CA ARG A 93 14.19 -10.61 -6.46
C ARG A 93 14.29 -11.90 -5.63
N ASP A 94 15.21 -11.94 -4.67
CA ASP A 94 15.47 -13.12 -3.84
C ASP A 94 14.31 -13.46 -2.89
N HIS A 95 13.38 -12.52 -2.72
CA HIS A 95 12.18 -12.68 -1.89
C HIS A 95 10.90 -12.95 -2.70
N CYS A 96 11.02 -13.13 -4.01
CA CYS A 96 9.89 -13.44 -4.88
C CYS A 96 9.95 -14.91 -5.33
N ALA A 97 8.88 -15.66 -5.10
CA ALA A 97 8.78 -17.06 -5.50
C ALA A 97 8.71 -17.25 -7.04
N ASP A 98 8.54 -16.18 -7.80
CA ASP A 98 8.61 -16.15 -9.26
C ASP A 98 9.66 -15.11 -9.71
N PRO A 99 10.95 -15.46 -9.70
CA PRO A 99 12.02 -14.53 -10.09
C PRO A 99 11.92 -14.02 -11.53
N LEU A 100 11.43 -14.84 -12.46
CA LEU A 100 11.28 -14.43 -13.87
C LEU A 100 10.15 -13.42 -14.05
N GLY A 101 9.03 -13.64 -13.37
CA GLY A 101 7.93 -12.68 -13.35
C GLY A 101 8.31 -11.37 -12.67
N TYR A 102 9.14 -11.45 -11.62
CA TYR A 102 9.71 -10.28 -10.97
C TYR A 102 10.62 -9.48 -11.90
N ASP A 103 11.59 -10.16 -12.55
CA ASP A 103 12.55 -9.53 -13.48
C ASP A 103 11.83 -8.82 -14.63
N ALA A 104 10.80 -9.45 -15.21
CA ALA A 104 9.99 -8.86 -16.27
C ALA A 104 9.26 -7.59 -15.79
N TRP A 105 8.68 -7.64 -14.58
CA TRP A 105 7.98 -6.48 -14.03
C TRP A 105 8.95 -5.34 -13.65
N ILE A 106 10.09 -5.66 -13.04
CA ILE A 106 11.13 -4.68 -12.66
C ILE A 106 11.70 -3.96 -13.89
N SER A 107 11.88 -4.67 -15.01
CA SER A 107 12.33 -4.05 -16.26
C SER A 107 11.36 -2.96 -16.71
N ASP A 108 10.07 -3.25 -16.74
CA ASP A 108 9.04 -2.26 -17.11
C ASP A 108 8.94 -1.12 -16.09
N TYR A 109 9.08 -1.42 -14.81
CA TYR A 109 9.07 -0.43 -13.74
C TYR A 109 10.27 0.53 -13.86
N ARG A 110 11.49 0.02 -14.11
CA ARG A 110 12.67 0.85 -14.37
C ARG A 110 12.49 1.74 -15.60
N ALA A 111 12.00 1.17 -16.70
CA ALA A 111 11.72 1.93 -17.90
C ALA A 111 10.69 3.05 -17.63
N ARG A 112 9.66 2.79 -16.81
CA ARG A 112 8.68 3.79 -16.39
C ARG A 112 9.33 4.91 -15.54
N LEU A 113 10.20 4.57 -14.59
CA LEU A 113 10.93 5.53 -13.77
C LEU A 113 11.90 6.40 -14.59
N GLN A 114 12.59 5.78 -15.56
CA GLN A 114 13.49 6.50 -16.49
C GLN A 114 12.74 7.50 -17.36
N ARG A 115 11.54 7.16 -17.84
CA ARG A 115 10.71 8.09 -18.64
C ARG A 115 10.34 9.35 -17.89
N GLU A 116 10.05 9.27 -16.60
CA GLU A 116 9.75 10.46 -15.79
C GLU A 116 11.00 11.17 -15.24
N GLY A 117 12.21 10.66 -15.50
CA GLY A 117 13.45 11.22 -14.96
C GLY A 117 13.57 11.09 -13.45
N SER A 118 13.11 9.96 -12.89
CA SER A 118 13.05 9.74 -11.43
C SER A 118 14.44 9.80 -10.79
N ASP A 119 14.58 10.61 -9.74
CA ASP A 119 15.74 10.58 -8.86
C ASP A 119 15.60 9.47 -7.82
N ASP A 120 16.49 8.49 -7.84
CA ASP A 120 16.43 7.29 -7.00
C ASP A 120 16.40 7.63 -5.49
N ARG A 121 17.14 8.65 -5.07
CA ARG A 121 17.22 9.03 -3.65
C ARG A 121 15.94 9.74 -3.19
N ALA A 122 15.47 10.70 -3.97
CA ALA A 122 14.24 11.43 -3.66
C ALA A 122 13.04 10.48 -3.68
N ARG A 123 12.98 9.56 -4.68
CA ARG A 123 11.95 8.51 -4.75
C ARG A 123 11.96 7.61 -3.53
N ALA A 124 13.12 7.11 -3.10
CA ALA A 124 13.23 6.25 -1.92
C ALA A 124 12.68 6.94 -0.66
N VAL A 125 13.01 8.21 -0.45
CA VAL A 125 12.48 9.01 0.68
C VAL A 125 10.95 9.12 0.61
N ALA A 126 10.39 9.46 -0.57
CA ALA A 126 8.95 9.57 -0.76
C ALA A 126 8.24 8.23 -0.54
N MET A 127 8.78 7.13 -1.08
CA MET A 127 8.24 5.79 -0.90
C MET A 127 8.29 5.33 0.56
N HIS A 128 9.35 5.64 1.30
CA HIS A 128 9.46 5.32 2.72
C HIS A 128 8.44 6.08 3.57
N ALA A 129 8.01 7.26 3.17
CA ALA A 129 6.99 8.03 3.86
C ALA A 129 5.57 7.46 3.70
N VAL A 130 5.31 6.65 2.66
CA VAL A 130 3.98 6.07 2.38
C VAL A 130 3.91 4.55 2.49
N ASN A 131 5.05 3.87 2.53
CA ASN A 131 5.14 2.42 2.71
C ASN A 131 5.68 2.12 4.12
N PRO A 132 4.83 1.67 5.06
CA PRO A 132 5.29 1.38 6.41
C PRO A 132 6.26 0.18 6.41
N LEU A 133 7.18 0.17 7.37
CA LEU A 133 8.04 -0.97 7.64
C LEU A 133 7.36 -1.95 8.62
N TYR A 134 6.59 -1.39 9.56
CA TYR A 134 5.89 -2.15 10.58
C TYR A 134 4.39 -2.05 10.40
N VAL A 135 3.70 -3.19 10.45
CA VAL A 135 2.24 -3.29 10.47
C VAL A 135 1.83 -4.30 11.52
N LEU A 136 0.65 -4.10 12.12
CA LEU A 136 0.11 -5.08 13.05
C LEU A 136 -0.19 -6.39 12.31
N ARG A 137 0.55 -7.45 12.65
CA ARG A 137 0.32 -8.80 12.15
C ARG A 137 -0.59 -9.56 13.11
N ASN A 138 -1.52 -10.34 12.57
CA ASN A 138 -2.47 -11.11 13.41
C ASN A 138 -1.78 -12.01 14.42
N HIS A 139 -0.68 -12.69 14.02
CA HIS A 139 0.05 -13.56 14.94
C HIS A 139 0.72 -12.78 16.08
N LEU A 140 1.23 -11.55 15.82
CA LEU A 140 1.79 -10.70 16.86
C LEU A 140 0.70 -10.21 17.81
N ALA A 141 -0.45 -9.80 17.27
CA ALA A 141 -1.61 -9.42 18.10
C ALA A 141 -2.04 -10.57 19.01
N GLN A 142 -2.12 -11.79 18.48
CA GLN A 142 -2.50 -12.98 19.22
C GLN A 142 -1.49 -13.28 20.36
N GLN A 143 -0.19 -13.24 20.08
CA GLN A 143 0.86 -13.43 21.09
C GLN A 143 0.76 -12.42 22.25
N VAL A 144 0.52 -11.14 21.90
CA VAL A 144 0.35 -10.08 22.90
C VAL A 144 -0.89 -10.30 23.76
N ILE A 145 -2.01 -10.73 23.15
CA ILE A 145 -3.25 -11.05 23.88
C ILE A 145 -3.01 -12.21 24.87
N GLU A 146 -2.41 -13.30 24.41
CA GLU A 146 -2.14 -14.48 25.24
C GLU A 146 -1.25 -14.17 26.46
N ARG A 147 -0.24 -13.29 26.30
CA ARG A 147 0.57 -12.82 27.43
C ARG A 147 -0.21 -11.92 28.39
N ALA A 148 -1.01 -11.02 27.84
CA ALA A 148 -1.84 -10.12 28.64
C ALA A 148 -2.87 -10.90 29.50
N GLU A 149 -3.46 -11.97 28.97
CA GLU A 149 -4.35 -12.87 29.70
C GLU A 149 -3.64 -13.59 30.87
N GLN A 150 -2.32 -13.76 30.77
CA GLN A 150 -1.47 -14.32 31.85
C GLN A 150 -0.97 -13.25 32.83
N GLY A 151 -1.41 -11.99 32.66
CA GLY A 151 -1.05 -10.86 33.52
C GLY A 151 0.20 -10.09 33.07
N ASP A 152 0.82 -10.43 31.91
CA ASP A 152 1.96 -9.71 31.36
C ASP A 152 1.51 -8.77 30.22
N ALA A 153 1.34 -7.50 30.52
CA ALA A 153 0.98 -6.46 29.55
C ALA A 153 2.19 -5.76 28.90
N SER A 154 3.40 -6.18 29.19
CA SER A 154 4.63 -5.49 28.71
C SER A 154 4.75 -5.45 27.19
N GLU A 155 4.31 -6.52 26.52
CA GLU A 155 4.33 -6.62 25.03
C GLU A 155 3.31 -5.68 24.37
N ILE A 156 2.21 -5.32 25.04
CA ILE A 156 1.24 -4.32 24.51
C ILE A 156 1.96 -2.99 24.30
N GLU A 157 2.70 -2.54 25.31
CA GLU A 157 3.40 -1.26 25.25
C GLU A 157 4.57 -1.31 24.24
N ALA A 158 5.29 -2.43 24.16
CA ALA A 158 6.34 -2.63 23.16
C ALA A 158 5.79 -2.54 21.72
N LEU A 159 4.69 -3.25 21.44
CA LEU A 159 4.04 -3.24 20.13
C LEU A 159 3.45 -1.86 19.81
N ARG A 160 2.79 -1.21 20.78
CA ARG A 160 2.25 0.14 20.63
C ARG A 160 3.35 1.15 20.23
N ARG A 161 4.53 1.06 20.86
CA ARG A 161 5.67 1.93 20.57
C ARG A 161 6.17 1.76 19.12
N VAL A 162 6.33 0.52 18.67
CA VAL A 162 6.74 0.22 17.31
C VAL A 162 5.72 0.73 16.29
N LEU A 163 4.44 0.47 16.52
CA LEU A 163 3.35 0.88 15.62
C LEU A 163 3.06 2.39 15.65
N ALA A 164 3.51 3.13 16.67
CA ALA A 164 3.39 4.59 16.71
C ALA A 164 4.30 5.29 15.68
N GLN A 165 5.38 4.62 15.24
CA GLN A 165 6.30 5.15 14.23
C GLN A 165 6.57 4.11 13.13
N PRO A 166 5.56 3.71 12.35
CA PRO A 166 5.64 2.53 11.48
C PRO A 166 6.53 2.72 10.25
N PHE A 167 6.92 3.95 9.93
CA PHE A 167 7.71 4.28 8.74
C PHE A 167 9.21 4.40 9.01
N ILE A 168 9.63 4.45 10.28
CA ILE A 168 11.01 4.67 10.70
C ILE A 168 11.58 3.34 11.21
N GLU A 169 12.79 3.01 10.77
CA GLU A 169 13.51 1.83 11.26
C GLU A 169 13.82 1.97 12.75
N GLN A 170 13.52 0.92 13.52
CA GLN A 170 13.66 0.92 14.97
C GLN A 170 14.54 -0.26 15.39
N LEU A 171 15.61 0.03 16.13
CA LEU A 171 16.53 -0.99 16.63
C LEU A 171 15.81 -1.98 17.54
N GLY A 172 15.99 -3.28 17.28
CA GLY A 172 15.38 -4.36 18.06
C GLY A 172 13.89 -4.62 17.76
N ALA A 173 13.31 -3.98 16.76
CA ALA A 173 11.93 -4.24 16.32
C ALA A 173 11.83 -5.23 15.14
N GLU A 174 12.88 -6.00 14.90
CA GLU A 174 12.94 -7.06 13.88
C GLU A 174 12.08 -8.25 14.33
N ARG A 175 10.82 -8.30 13.86
CA ARG A 175 9.87 -9.39 14.14
C ARG A 175 9.09 -9.78 12.88
#